data_84e9a897ad04dcef4c990538599711a0
#
_entry.id   84e9a897ad04dcef4c990538599711a0
#
_cell.length_a   1.000
_cell.length_b   1.000
_cell.length_c   1.000
_cell.angle_alpha   90.00
_cell.angle_beta   90.00
_cell.angle_gamma   90.00
#
_symmetry.space_group_name_H-M   'P 1'
#
loop_
_entity.id
_entity.type
_entity.pdbx_description
1 polymer ?
#
loop_
_entity_poly.entity_id
_entity_poly.type
_entity_poly.pdbx_seq_one_letter_code
_entity_poly.pdbx_strand_id
1 'polypeptide(L)'
;MALSTSKEVPSNDEQSSGAMAAWRSLLRRSATVGALGLLTLAFSLTPSSPSGDASAADVPRSDSTGSRNDDSVALSSGNIAALQDQDQLALRRRDVNVGRIYPPPQLDRISVTSSTAGTLKLSERPSLDTRLGNRYANLTHNNNYVFYTIDPELQEYVSRVVDQAQASHVAVVAMNPRTGAILAIAGKSKTIPDIEYHAGFPAASLFKVVTAAAAVEQAGIKPDSVISYRGGTYTLNEWNYIPDARRDRQSMTVADALGRSCNPVFGHLGSRYLNGSILQKYAHLFGFNRSIDLEVPLPSSQASIPQESLYELSRTAAGFGEVRISPVHAAVIMSGVANGGLMPRPQMVEKI
;
A
#
# COMPACT_ATOMS: atom_id res chain seq x y z
N MET A 1 53.50 24.97 -4.21
CA MET A 1 52.81 24.25 -5.26
C MET A 1 52.02 23.14 -4.57
N ALA A 2 50.74 23.40 -4.24
CA ALA A 2 49.84 22.46 -3.57
C ALA A 2 48.67 22.19 -4.52
N LEU A 3 48.57 20.98 -5.01
CA LEU A 3 47.51 20.49 -5.86
C LEU A 3 46.31 20.13 -4.98
N SER A 4 45.22 20.93 -5.07
CA SER A 4 43.91 20.66 -4.51
C SER A 4 43.19 19.68 -5.44
N THR A 5 42.98 18.46 -4.99
CA THR A 5 42.07 17.50 -5.65
C THR A 5 40.70 17.73 -5.15
N SER A 6 39.86 18.41 -5.93
CA SER A 6 38.42 18.50 -5.73
C SER A 6 37.81 17.11 -6.02
N LYS A 7 37.25 16.48 -5.00
CA LYS A 7 36.35 15.33 -5.19
C LYS A 7 35.05 15.82 -5.82
N GLU A 8 34.77 15.43 -7.04
CA GLU A 8 33.47 15.61 -7.68
C GLU A 8 32.40 14.85 -6.88
N VAL A 9 31.33 15.55 -6.55
CA VAL A 9 30.14 14.96 -5.98
C VAL A 9 29.38 14.29 -7.12
N PRO A 10 29.08 12.99 -7.05
CA PRO A 10 28.38 12.30 -8.13
C PRO A 10 26.99 12.87 -8.35
N SER A 11 26.55 12.93 -9.60
CA SER A 11 25.26 13.48 -10.02
C SER A 11 24.10 12.67 -9.43
N ASN A 12 22.93 13.32 -9.25
CA ASN A 12 21.73 12.69 -8.69
C ASN A 12 21.27 11.43 -9.47
N ASP A 13 21.62 11.30 -10.73
CA ASP A 13 21.26 10.16 -11.59
C ASP A 13 22.11 8.90 -11.30
N GLU A 14 23.37 9.06 -10.90
CA GLU A 14 24.23 7.92 -10.52
C GLU A 14 23.88 7.37 -9.13
N GLN A 15 23.43 8.23 -8.21
CA GLN A 15 22.98 7.80 -6.89
C GLN A 15 21.64 7.01 -6.96
N SER A 16 20.74 7.37 -7.89
CA SER A 16 19.49 6.64 -8.10
C SER A 16 19.70 5.23 -8.67
N SER A 17 20.73 5.04 -9.48
CA SER A 17 21.05 3.75 -10.12
C SER A 17 21.57 2.69 -9.14
N GLY A 18 22.39 3.07 -8.16
CA GLY A 18 22.92 2.17 -7.13
C GLY A 18 21.85 1.68 -6.15
N ALA A 19 20.97 2.57 -5.74
CA ALA A 19 19.83 2.29 -4.86
C ALA A 19 18.86 1.28 -5.48
N MET A 20 18.57 1.43 -6.77
CA MET A 20 17.74 0.52 -7.55
C MET A 20 18.30 -0.90 -7.61
N ALA A 21 19.62 -1.06 -7.68
CA ALA A 21 20.27 -2.38 -7.68
C ALA A 21 20.12 -3.09 -6.33
N ALA A 22 20.24 -2.36 -5.22
CA ALA A 22 20.05 -2.88 -3.87
C ALA A 22 18.59 -3.29 -3.62
N TRP A 23 17.61 -2.49 -4.09
CA TRP A 23 16.19 -2.80 -4.06
C TRP A 23 15.85 -4.07 -4.84
N ARG A 24 16.38 -4.24 -6.04
CA ARG A 24 16.21 -5.46 -6.84
C ARG A 24 16.70 -6.70 -6.12
N SER A 25 17.78 -6.59 -5.34
CA SER A 25 18.31 -7.67 -4.52
C SER A 25 17.38 -8.02 -3.35
N LEU A 26 16.83 -7.00 -2.67
CA LEU A 26 15.86 -7.16 -1.58
C LEU A 26 14.59 -7.89 -2.04
N LEU A 27 14.06 -7.49 -3.18
CA LEU A 27 12.82 -8.05 -3.74
C LEU A 27 13.00 -9.46 -4.31
N ARG A 28 14.14 -9.78 -4.93
CA ARG A 28 14.40 -11.12 -5.50
C ARG A 28 14.49 -12.20 -4.44
N ARG A 29 14.96 -11.89 -3.23
CA ARG A 29 15.05 -12.86 -2.13
C ARG A 29 13.74 -13.04 -1.37
N SER A 30 12.85 -12.05 -1.37
CA SER A 30 11.49 -12.16 -0.82
C SER A 30 10.52 -12.89 -1.76
N ALA A 31 10.88 -13.09 -3.03
CA ALA A 31 10.01 -13.62 -4.09
C ALA A 31 10.05 -15.14 -4.25
N THR A 32 10.44 -15.91 -3.23
CA THR A 32 10.32 -17.38 -3.26
C THR A 32 8.90 -17.86 -2.93
N VAL A 33 7.91 -16.99 -2.97
CA VAL A 33 6.50 -17.35 -2.92
C VAL A 33 5.81 -16.78 -4.15
N GLY A 34 5.48 -17.67 -5.07
CA GLY A 34 4.45 -17.63 -6.09
C GLY A 34 4.31 -16.36 -6.94
N ALA A 35 4.75 -16.45 -8.20
CA ALA A 35 4.46 -15.49 -9.25
C ALA A 35 2.96 -15.45 -9.57
N LEU A 36 2.39 -14.33 -9.49
CA LEU A 36 1.42 -13.55 -10.25
C LEU A 36 0.84 -12.48 -9.32
N GLY A 37 1.46 -11.31 -9.32
CA GLY A 37 1.11 -10.28 -8.34
C GLY A 37 -0.14 -9.51 -8.73
N LEU A 38 -1.33 -10.02 -8.46
CA LEU A 38 -2.47 -9.19 -8.11
C LEU A 38 -2.26 -8.78 -6.65
N LEU A 39 -1.69 -7.60 -6.42
CA LEU A 39 -1.53 -7.07 -5.08
C LEU A 39 -2.83 -6.41 -4.66
N THR A 40 -3.68 -7.16 -3.99
CA THR A 40 -4.89 -6.66 -3.35
C THR A 40 -4.52 -6.22 -1.93
N LEU A 41 -4.49 -4.93 -1.66
CA LEU A 41 -4.37 -4.38 -0.31
C LEU A 41 -5.76 -4.18 0.27
N ALA A 42 -6.16 -5.08 1.17
CA ALA A 42 -7.35 -4.90 1.99
C ALA A 42 -6.95 -4.24 3.32
N PHE A 43 -7.44 -3.03 3.59
CA PHE A 43 -7.32 -2.38 4.89
C PHE A 43 -8.54 -2.70 5.73
N SER A 44 -8.34 -3.48 6.81
CA SER A 44 -9.37 -3.70 7.84
C SER A 44 -8.98 -2.91 9.09
N LEU A 45 -9.77 -1.90 9.44
CA LEU A 45 -9.59 -1.11 10.66
C LEU A 45 -10.64 -1.51 11.68
N THR A 46 -10.19 -2.09 12.80
CA THR A 46 -10.97 -2.11 14.02
C THR A 46 -10.73 -0.79 14.77
N PRO A 47 -11.75 -0.13 15.33
CA PRO A 47 -11.54 1.09 16.10
C PRO A 47 -10.71 0.77 17.35
N SER A 48 -9.57 1.46 17.53
CA SER A 48 -8.82 1.45 18.77
C SER A 48 -9.62 2.20 19.83
N SER A 49 -10.03 1.52 20.89
CA SER A 49 -10.59 2.15 22.08
C SER A 49 -9.53 3.05 22.74
N PRO A 50 -9.91 4.21 23.30
CA PRO A 50 -8.97 5.05 24.04
C PRO A 50 -8.48 4.30 25.29
N SER A 51 -7.18 4.32 25.51
CA SER A 51 -6.54 3.78 26.69
C SER A 51 -6.95 4.57 27.94
N GLY A 52 -7.84 3.98 28.73
CA GLY A 52 -8.05 4.41 30.12
C GLY A 52 -7.04 3.70 31.01
N ASP A 53 -6.37 4.48 31.86
CA ASP A 53 -5.53 4.00 32.95
C ASP A 53 -6.32 3.05 33.85
N ALA A 54 -5.80 1.85 34.07
CA ALA A 54 -6.26 0.96 35.12
C ALA A 54 -5.08 0.39 35.89
N SER A 55 -5.06 0.79 37.16
CA SER A 55 -4.26 0.37 38.30
C SER A 55 -4.21 -1.16 38.45
N ALA A 56 -3.05 -1.61 38.94
CA ALA A 56 -2.77 -2.99 39.33
C ALA A 56 -3.72 -3.48 40.44
N ALA A 57 -4.31 -4.66 40.23
CA ALA A 57 -4.85 -5.49 41.30
C ALA A 57 -4.64 -6.97 40.96
N ASP A 58 -4.19 -7.71 41.96
CA ASP A 58 -3.90 -9.13 42.02
C ASP A 58 -5.00 -10.04 41.45
N VAL A 59 -4.61 -11.08 40.71
CA VAL A 59 -5.47 -12.21 40.39
C VAL A 59 -4.71 -13.53 40.59
N PRO A 60 -5.29 -14.49 41.31
CA PRO A 60 -4.63 -15.74 41.69
C PRO A 60 -4.58 -16.75 40.50
N ARG A 61 -3.56 -17.60 40.54
CA ARG A 61 -3.38 -18.74 39.63
C ARG A 61 -4.48 -19.79 39.83
N SER A 62 -5.08 -20.22 38.77
CA SER A 62 -5.77 -21.51 38.70
C SER A 62 -5.38 -22.24 37.39
N ASP A 63 -4.80 -23.42 37.56
CA ASP A 63 -4.55 -24.40 36.50
C ASP A 63 -5.88 -24.89 35.91
N SER A 64 -6.00 -24.89 34.59
CA SER A 64 -6.90 -25.79 33.88
C SER A 64 -6.42 -26.03 32.45
N THR A 65 -6.09 -27.28 32.18
CA THR A 65 -5.87 -27.88 30.87
C THR A 65 -7.14 -27.79 30.03
N GLY A 66 -7.07 -27.13 28.87
CA GLY A 66 -8.15 -27.07 27.92
C GLY A 66 -7.61 -26.95 26.49
N SER A 67 -7.86 -28.00 25.71
CA SER A 67 -7.60 -28.13 24.28
C SER A 67 -8.05 -26.88 23.52
N ARG A 68 -7.14 -26.22 22.81
CA ARG A 68 -7.44 -25.18 21.86
C ARG A 68 -7.62 -25.81 20.48
N ASN A 69 -8.83 -25.79 19.99
CA ASN A 69 -9.09 -25.93 18.56
C ASN A 69 -8.65 -24.64 17.87
N ASP A 70 -7.56 -24.70 17.13
CA ASP A 70 -7.13 -23.67 16.18
C ASP A 70 -7.95 -23.85 14.90
N ASP A 71 -9.09 -23.16 14.80
CA ASP A 71 -9.79 -22.96 13.52
C ASP A 71 -9.21 -21.76 12.77
N SER A 72 -7.93 -21.84 12.39
CA SER A 72 -7.40 -21.02 11.32
C SER A 72 -7.80 -21.67 9.98
N VAL A 73 -8.84 -21.14 9.34
CA VAL A 73 -9.23 -21.54 7.98
C VAL A 73 -8.12 -21.05 7.03
N ALA A 74 -7.11 -21.87 6.84
CA ALA A 74 -6.18 -21.73 5.74
C ALA A 74 -6.94 -22.11 4.45
N LEU A 75 -7.19 -21.13 3.58
CA LEU A 75 -7.67 -21.39 2.22
C LEU A 75 -6.61 -22.21 1.48
N SER A 76 -6.84 -23.50 1.35
CA SER A 76 -5.97 -24.41 0.61
C SER A 76 -6.06 -24.10 -0.89
N SER A 77 -4.94 -24.25 -1.59
CA SER A 77 -4.82 -24.04 -3.04
C SER A 77 -5.86 -24.84 -3.87
N GLY A 78 -6.41 -25.91 -3.31
CA GLY A 78 -7.46 -26.72 -3.93
C GLY A 78 -8.83 -26.04 -4.01
N ASN A 79 -9.16 -25.15 -3.06
CA ASN A 79 -10.44 -24.45 -3.05
C ASN A 79 -10.48 -23.31 -4.09
N ILE A 80 -9.34 -22.73 -4.43
CA ILE A 80 -9.25 -21.68 -5.44
C ILE A 80 -9.45 -22.25 -6.85
N ALA A 81 -8.90 -23.44 -7.13
CA ALA A 81 -9.08 -24.11 -8.41
C ALA A 81 -10.53 -24.58 -8.65
N ALA A 82 -11.22 -25.06 -7.59
CA ALA A 82 -12.61 -25.49 -7.69
C ALA A 82 -13.59 -24.32 -7.91
N LEU A 83 -13.29 -23.13 -7.35
CA LEU A 83 -14.08 -21.92 -7.60
C LEU A 83 -13.89 -21.40 -9.02
N GLN A 84 -12.68 -21.51 -9.57
CA GLN A 84 -12.38 -21.10 -10.95
C GLN A 84 -13.10 -21.98 -11.99
N ASP A 85 -13.28 -23.25 -11.71
CA ASP A 85 -13.92 -24.20 -12.66
C ASP A 85 -15.45 -24.06 -12.68
N GLN A 86 -16.10 -23.73 -11.57
CA GLN A 86 -17.54 -23.47 -11.52
C GLN A 86 -17.93 -22.14 -12.18
N ASP A 87 -17.11 -21.08 -12.03
CA ASP A 87 -17.35 -19.80 -12.69
C ASP A 87 -17.09 -19.83 -14.20
N GLN A 88 -16.12 -20.63 -14.67
CA GLN A 88 -15.87 -20.86 -16.10
C GLN A 88 -17.05 -21.55 -16.80
N LEU A 89 -17.77 -22.42 -16.11
CA LEU A 89 -18.96 -23.10 -16.65
C LEU A 89 -20.20 -22.18 -16.69
N ALA A 90 -20.30 -21.22 -15.78
CA ALA A 90 -21.38 -20.23 -15.77
C ALA A 90 -21.22 -19.16 -16.87
N LEU A 91 -19.98 -18.82 -17.24
CA LEU A 91 -19.67 -17.84 -18.29
C LEU A 91 -19.95 -18.35 -19.73
N ARG A 92 -19.92 -19.67 -19.95
CA ARG A 92 -20.18 -20.25 -21.30
C ARG A 92 -21.66 -20.32 -21.70
N ARG A 93 -22.60 -19.94 -20.83
CA ARG A 93 -24.07 -20.06 -21.09
C ARG A 93 -24.80 -18.74 -21.30
N ARG A 94 -24.10 -17.60 -21.41
CA ARG A 94 -24.75 -16.34 -21.77
C ARG A 94 -24.48 -15.97 -23.21
N ASP A 95 -25.22 -16.61 -24.12
CA ASP A 95 -25.37 -16.13 -25.50
C ASP A 95 -26.00 -14.73 -25.48
N VAL A 96 -25.27 -13.81 -26.05
CA VAL A 96 -25.58 -12.37 -26.12
C VAL A 96 -26.74 -12.17 -27.07
N ASN A 97 -27.86 -11.80 -26.55
CA ASN A 97 -28.99 -11.31 -27.37
C ASN A 97 -28.70 -9.83 -27.75
N VAL A 98 -28.09 -9.65 -28.94
CA VAL A 98 -27.83 -8.34 -29.51
C VAL A 98 -29.11 -7.85 -30.13
N GLY A 99 -29.89 -7.03 -29.44
CA GLY A 99 -31.04 -6.42 -30.06
C GLY A 99 -32.08 -5.79 -29.13
N ARG A 100 -31.67 -4.86 -28.28
CA ARG A 100 -32.58 -3.80 -27.81
C ARG A 100 -31.73 -2.54 -27.55
N ILE A 101 -31.88 -1.58 -28.47
CA ILE A 101 -31.44 -0.20 -28.25
C ILE A 101 -32.39 0.37 -27.18
N TYR A 102 -31.99 0.34 -25.93
CA TYR A 102 -32.63 1.16 -24.91
C TYR A 102 -32.24 2.62 -25.15
N PRO A 103 -33.12 3.60 -24.91
CA PRO A 103 -32.68 4.98 -24.89
C PRO A 103 -31.52 5.07 -23.91
N PRO A 104 -30.45 5.80 -24.26
CA PRO A 104 -29.29 5.87 -23.37
C PRO A 104 -29.78 6.37 -22.00
N PRO A 105 -29.41 5.72 -20.90
CA PRO A 105 -29.66 6.29 -19.58
C PRO A 105 -29.13 7.73 -19.60
N GLN A 106 -29.74 8.64 -18.83
CA GLN A 106 -29.21 9.98 -18.68
C GLN A 106 -27.82 9.83 -18.05
N LEU A 107 -26.81 9.80 -18.91
CA LEU A 107 -25.41 9.68 -18.53
C LEU A 107 -25.02 10.98 -17.86
N ASP A 108 -24.60 10.92 -16.60
CA ASP A 108 -24.01 12.05 -15.94
C ASP A 108 -22.82 12.53 -16.78
N ARG A 109 -22.86 13.81 -17.17
CA ARG A 109 -21.85 14.39 -18.03
C ARG A 109 -20.70 14.90 -17.18
N ILE A 110 -19.51 14.41 -17.46
CA ILE A 110 -18.30 14.83 -16.79
C ILE A 110 -17.53 15.87 -17.60
N SER A 111 -16.89 16.80 -16.90
CA SER A 111 -15.97 17.74 -17.50
C SER A 111 -14.58 17.14 -17.60
N VAL A 112 -13.95 17.31 -18.76
CA VAL A 112 -12.57 16.90 -19.00
C VAL A 112 -11.75 18.15 -19.34
N THR A 113 -10.68 18.36 -18.58
CA THR A 113 -9.72 19.46 -18.82
C THR A 113 -8.33 18.89 -18.99
N SER A 114 -7.47 19.61 -19.70
CA SER A 114 -6.05 19.28 -19.77
C SER A 114 -5.29 20.18 -18.81
N SER A 115 -4.42 19.59 -17.99
CA SER A 115 -3.50 20.36 -17.14
C SER A 115 -2.40 20.99 -18.00
N THR A 116 -1.70 21.99 -17.43
CA THR A 116 -0.51 22.61 -18.09
C THR A 116 0.59 21.60 -18.41
N ALA A 117 0.60 20.43 -17.78
CA ALA A 117 1.51 19.31 -18.04
C ALA A 117 0.95 18.31 -19.07
N GLY A 118 -0.19 18.60 -19.74
CA GLY A 118 -0.82 17.71 -20.70
C GLY A 118 -1.60 16.54 -20.09
N THR A 119 -1.71 16.45 -18.76
CA THR A 119 -2.51 15.44 -18.09
C THR A 119 -3.99 15.77 -18.18
N LEU A 120 -4.79 14.79 -18.56
CA LEU A 120 -6.24 14.91 -18.49
C LEU A 120 -6.70 15.02 -17.02
N LYS A 121 -7.70 15.87 -16.78
CA LYS A 121 -8.36 15.99 -15.47
C LYS A 121 -9.86 15.86 -15.65
N LEU A 122 -10.45 14.99 -14.83
CA LEU A 122 -11.89 14.84 -14.71
C LEU A 122 -12.40 15.74 -13.58
N SER A 123 -13.57 16.35 -13.78
CA SER A 123 -14.22 17.16 -12.73
C SER A 123 -14.65 16.31 -11.53
N GLU A 124 -14.96 15.07 -11.78
CA GLU A 124 -15.53 14.13 -10.81
C GLU A 124 -14.96 12.74 -11.03
N ARG A 125 -15.25 11.85 -10.08
CA ARG A 125 -14.88 10.45 -10.18
C ARG A 125 -15.74 9.74 -11.22
N PRO A 126 -15.19 8.70 -11.90
CA PRO A 126 -15.97 7.94 -12.87
C PRO A 126 -17.17 7.27 -12.21
N SER A 127 -18.34 7.45 -12.79
CA SER A 127 -19.43 6.50 -12.54
C SER A 127 -19.15 5.22 -13.34
N LEU A 128 -19.10 4.10 -12.64
CA LEU A 128 -18.87 2.79 -13.26
C LEU A 128 -20.20 2.06 -13.55
N ASP A 129 -21.25 2.82 -13.90
CA ASP A 129 -22.59 2.30 -14.15
C ASP A 129 -22.82 2.02 -15.64
N THR A 130 -22.07 2.68 -16.51
CA THR A 130 -22.26 2.59 -17.96
C THR A 130 -21.13 1.84 -18.62
N ARG A 131 -21.49 0.86 -19.44
CA ARG A 131 -20.56 0.12 -20.30
C ARG A 131 -20.86 0.34 -21.76
N LEU A 132 -19.80 0.56 -22.53
CA LEU A 132 -19.82 0.54 -24.00
C LEU A 132 -18.94 -0.62 -24.48
N GLY A 133 -19.56 -1.71 -24.91
CA GLY A 133 -18.87 -2.96 -25.17
C GLY A 133 -18.26 -3.52 -23.88
N ASN A 134 -16.96 -3.81 -23.90
CA ASN A 134 -16.22 -4.35 -22.75
C ASN A 134 -15.42 -3.25 -22.01
N ARG A 135 -15.95 -2.03 -21.90
CA ARG A 135 -15.30 -0.90 -21.22
C ARG A 135 -16.31 -0.09 -20.42
N TYR A 136 -15.92 0.40 -19.29
CA TYR A 136 -16.62 1.48 -18.61
C TYR A 136 -16.36 2.79 -19.32
N ALA A 137 -17.40 3.61 -19.45
CA ALA A 137 -17.31 4.90 -20.09
C ALA A 137 -18.30 5.90 -19.51
N ASN A 138 -17.93 7.19 -19.54
CA ASN A 138 -18.86 8.30 -19.28
C ASN A 138 -18.91 9.24 -20.50
N LEU A 139 -20.04 9.92 -20.66
CA LEU A 139 -20.21 10.94 -21.68
C LEU A 139 -19.70 12.29 -21.14
N THR A 140 -18.89 12.99 -21.93
CA THR A 140 -18.43 14.34 -21.60
C THR A 140 -19.47 15.39 -22.00
N HIS A 141 -19.34 16.62 -21.47
CA HIS A 141 -20.16 17.76 -21.91
C HIS A 141 -19.99 18.07 -23.40
N ASN A 142 -18.86 17.71 -24.01
CA ASN A 142 -18.58 17.89 -25.43
C ASN A 142 -19.05 16.71 -26.31
N ASN A 143 -19.88 15.83 -25.77
CA ASN A 143 -20.38 14.62 -26.43
C ASN A 143 -19.30 13.59 -26.84
N ASN A 144 -18.12 13.62 -26.26
CA ASN A 144 -17.12 12.58 -26.39
C ASN A 144 -17.27 11.55 -25.29
N TYR A 145 -16.82 10.32 -25.52
CA TYR A 145 -16.76 9.31 -24.48
C TYR A 145 -15.37 9.25 -23.85
N VAL A 146 -15.33 9.23 -22.52
CA VAL A 146 -14.12 8.88 -21.76
C VAL A 146 -14.19 7.39 -21.43
N PHE A 147 -13.21 6.63 -21.86
CA PHE A 147 -13.08 5.21 -21.55
C PHE A 147 -12.05 5.03 -20.44
N TYR A 148 -12.36 4.11 -19.51
CA TYR A 148 -11.54 3.87 -18.34
C TYR A 148 -10.69 2.60 -18.47
N THR A 149 -9.56 2.56 -17.77
CA THR A 149 -8.66 1.41 -17.67
C THR A 149 -9.25 0.27 -16.84
N ILE A 150 -10.37 0.52 -16.18
CA ILE A 150 -11.05 -0.43 -15.31
C ILE A 150 -11.52 -1.65 -16.12
N ASP A 151 -11.09 -2.83 -15.69
CA ASP A 151 -11.55 -4.11 -16.22
C ASP A 151 -12.91 -4.47 -15.62
N PRO A 152 -13.97 -4.64 -16.42
CA PRO A 152 -15.31 -4.84 -15.90
C PRO A 152 -15.47 -6.13 -15.08
N GLU A 153 -14.82 -7.22 -15.49
CA GLU A 153 -14.96 -8.50 -14.78
C GLU A 153 -14.25 -8.43 -13.42
N LEU A 154 -13.04 -7.87 -13.41
CA LEU A 154 -12.28 -7.67 -12.18
C LEU A 154 -12.99 -6.68 -11.24
N GLN A 155 -13.54 -5.59 -11.78
CA GLN A 155 -14.29 -4.61 -11.01
C GLN A 155 -15.52 -5.24 -10.32
N GLU A 156 -16.31 -6.02 -11.05
CA GLU A 156 -17.47 -6.71 -10.48
C GLU A 156 -17.05 -7.71 -9.39
N TYR A 157 -15.97 -8.44 -9.62
CA TYR A 157 -15.43 -9.36 -8.61
C TYR A 157 -15.00 -8.62 -7.35
N VAL A 158 -14.20 -7.56 -7.50
CA VAL A 158 -13.69 -6.75 -6.38
C VAL A 158 -14.85 -6.09 -5.62
N SER A 159 -15.85 -5.55 -6.33
CA SER A 159 -17.02 -4.95 -5.68
C SER A 159 -17.77 -5.96 -4.83
N ARG A 160 -18.01 -7.18 -5.33
CA ARG A 160 -18.64 -8.25 -4.53
C ARG A 160 -17.83 -8.60 -3.28
N VAL A 161 -16.50 -8.70 -3.39
CA VAL A 161 -15.64 -9.01 -2.25
C VAL A 161 -15.72 -7.90 -1.19
N VAL A 162 -15.69 -6.63 -1.63
CA VAL A 162 -15.82 -5.48 -0.74
C VAL A 162 -17.19 -5.46 -0.05
N ASP A 163 -18.27 -5.73 -0.78
CA ASP A 163 -19.64 -5.75 -0.23
C ASP A 163 -19.83 -6.85 0.83
N GLN A 164 -19.20 -8.01 0.63
CA GLN A 164 -19.27 -9.14 1.55
C GLN A 164 -18.38 -8.98 2.79
N ALA A 165 -17.41 -8.06 2.75
CA ALA A 165 -16.49 -7.87 3.87
C ALA A 165 -17.21 -7.39 5.14
N GLN A 166 -16.85 -7.99 6.29
CA GLN A 166 -17.47 -7.66 7.59
C GLN A 166 -16.84 -6.42 8.25
N ALA A 167 -15.70 -5.95 7.76
CA ALA A 167 -15.06 -4.76 8.30
C ALA A 167 -15.87 -3.49 8.04
N SER A 168 -15.82 -2.53 8.98
CA SER A 168 -16.54 -1.25 8.88
C SER A 168 -16.01 -0.35 7.75
N HIS A 169 -14.73 -0.50 7.40
CA HIS A 169 -14.05 0.24 6.37
C HIS A 169 -13.22 -0.73 5.53
N VAL A 170 -13.50 -0.77 4.25
CA VAL A 170 -12.77 -1.62 3.29
C VAL A 170 -12.52 -0.81 2.02
N ALA A 171 -11.32 -0.90 1.49
CA ALA A 171 -11.01 -0.39 0.17
C ALA A 171 -10.05 -1.34 -0.54
N VAL A 172 -10.25 -1.53 -1.82
CA VAL A 172 -9.42 -2.34 -2.70
C VAL A 172 -9.06 -1.53 -3.93
N VAL A 173 -7.78 -1.49 -4.27
CA VAL A 173 -7.26 -0.91 -5.51
C VAL A 173 -6.37 -1.95 -6.19
N ALA A 174 -6.75 -2.38 -7.38
CA ALA A 174 -5.95 -3.24 -8.24
C ALA A 174 -5.30 -2.39 -9.33
N MET A 175 -3.97 -2.46 -9.45
CA MET A 175 -3.19 -1.64 -10.37
C MET A 175 -2.20 -2.49 -11.14
N ASN A 176 -2.03 -2.20 -12.43
CA ASN A 176 -0.95 -2.77 -13.22
C ASN A 176 0.37 -2.10 -12.83
N PRO A 177 1.35 -2.83 -12.27
CA PRO A 177 2.56 -2.23 -11.72
C PRO A 177 3.50 -1.62 -12.77
N ARG A 178 3.36 -2.01 -14.04
CA ARG A 178 4.20 -1.48 -15.12
C ARG A 178 3.63 -0.22 -15.74
N THR A 179 2.30 -0.17 -15.91
CA THR A 179 1.65 0.93 -16.63
C THR A 179 1.02 1.97 -15.72
N GLY A 180 0.75 1.62 -14.46
CA GLY A 180 -0.02 2.44 -13.53
C GLY A 180 -1.53 2.40 -13.76
N ALA A 181 -2.01 1.64 -14.76
CA ALA A 181 -3.44 1.51 -15.00
C ALA A 181 -4.17 0.90 -13.80
N ILE A 182 -5.17 1.61 -13.29
CA ILE A 182 -6.07 1.10 -12.26
C ILE A 182 -7.07 0.19 -12.96
N LEU A 183 -7.04 -1.10 -12.59
CA LEU A 183 -7.85 -2.15 -13.21
C LEU A 183 -9.15 -2.42 -12.45
N ALA A 184 -9.15 -2.17 -11.13
CA ALA A 184 -10.36 -2.18 -10.32
C ALA A 184 -10.14 -1.29 -9.08
N ILE A 185 -11.22 -0.65 -8.64
CA ILE A 185 -11.23 0.21 -7.46
C ILE A 185 -12.60 0.14 -6.82
N ALA A 186 -12.66 -0.26 -5.54
CA ALA A 186 -13.90 -0.33 -4.80
C ALA A 186 -13.66 -0.07 -3.32
N GLY A 187 -14.63 0.55 -2.68
CA GLY A 187 -14.59 0.84 -1.26
C GLY A 187 -15.96 0.73 -0.60
N LYS A 188 -15.96 0.42 0.68
CA LYS A 188 -17.16 0.35 1.53
C LYS A 188 -16.88 1.01 2.87
N SER A 189 -17.67 2.02 3.22
CA SER A 189 -17.66 2.66 4.52
C SER A 189 -19.04 3.27 4.81
N LYS A 190 -19.45 3.23 6.09
CA LYS A 190 -20.67 3.91 6.54
C LYS A 190 -20.46 5.40 6.83
N THR A 191 -19.23 5.83 7.00
CA THR A 191 -18.90 7.18 7.52
C THR A 191 -17.96 7.97 6.63
N ILE A 192 -17.25 7.31 5.72
CA ILE A 192 -16.25 7.94 4.84
C ILE A 192 -16.69 7.71 3.40
N PRO A 193 -17.14 8.74 2.69
CA PRO A 193 -17.45 8.61 1.26
C PRO A 193 -16.16 8.38 0.49
N ASP A 194 -16.26 7.64 -0.62
CA ASP A 194 -15.14 7.38 -1.56
C ASP A 194 -13.86 6.97 -0.83
N ILE A 195 -14.02 6.01 0.07
CA ILE A 195 -12.98 5.56 0.99
C ILE A 195 -11.71 5.11 0.28
N GLU A 196 -11.81 4.60 -0.96
CA GLU A 196 -10.69 4.15 -1.79
C GLU A 196 -9.76 5.29 -2.23
N TYR A 197 -10.23 6.53 -2.20
CA TYR A 197 -9.41 7.74 -2.47
C TYR A 197 -9.03 8.47 -1.19
N HIS A 198 -9.60 8.11 -0.04
CA HIS A 198 -9.44 8.86 1.21
C HIS A 198 -8.02 8.71 1.79
N ALA A 199 -7.32 9.83 2.01
CA ALA A 199 -5.94 9.85 2.51
C ALA A 199 -5.82 9.91 4.05
N GLY A 200 -6.84 9.47 4.79
CA GLY A 200 -6.88 9.57 6.26
C GLY A 200 -6.49 8.28 7.00
N PHE A 201 -6.16 7.20 6.28
CA PHE A 201 -5.81 5.93 6.94
C PHE A 201 -4.37 5.94 7.44
N PRO A 202 -4.09 5.35 8.62
CA PRO A 202 -2.73 5.08 9.02
C PRO A 202 -2.02 4.23 7.97
N ALA A 203 -0.80 4.63 7.57
CA ALA A 203 0.00 3.82 6.65
C ALA A 203 0.41 2.48 7.26
N ALA A 204 0.44 2.42 8.58
CA ALA A 204 0.78 1.22 9.35
C ALA A 204 2.07 0.56 8.81
N SER A 205 2.12 -0.76 8.80
CA SER A 205 3.30 -1.51 8.37
C SER A 205 3.72 -1.31 6.92
N LEU A 206 2.88 -0.71 6.08
CA LEU A 206 3.29 -0.33 4.73
C LEU A 206 4.43 0.70 4.76
N PHE A 207 4.46 1.57 5.77
CA PHE A 207 5.53 2.56 5.92
C PHE A 207 6.92 1.92 6.18
N LYS A 208 6.97 0.67 6.63
CA LYS A 208 8.24 -0.09 6.74
C LYS A 208 8.97 -0.24 5.41
N VAL A 209 8.26 -0.19 4.29
CA VAL A 209 8.87 -0.16 2.94
C VAL A 209 9.72 1.10 2.77
N VAL A 210 9.20 2.25 3.19
CA VAL A 210 9.92 3.54 3.17
C VAL A 210 11.15 3.48 4.09
N THR A 211 10.97 2.96 5.31
CA THR A 211 12.06 2.81 6.29
C THR A 211 13.15 1.86 5.78
N ALA A 212 12.77 0.73 5.18
CA ALA A 212 13.72 -0.22 4.59
C ALA A 212 14.55 0.42 3.47
N ALA A 213 13.89 1.18 2.58
CA ALA A 213 14.58 1.90 1.52
C ALA A 213 15.60 2.89 2.09
N ALA A 214 15.19 3.70 3.06
CA ALA A 214 16.07 4.65 3.72
C ALA A 214 17.27 3.95 4.39
N ALA A 215 17.04 2.83 5.10
CA ALA A 215 18.09 2.10 5.78
C ALA A 215 19.11 1.46 4.79
N VAL A 216 18.61 0.91 3.69
CA VAL A 216 19.47 0.32 2.65
C VAL A 216 20.36 1.38 2.00
N GLU A 217 19.79 2.51 1.61
CA GLU A 217 20.52 3.54 0.86
C GLU A 217 21.42 4.42 1.73
N GLN A 218 20.94 4.82 2.91
CA GLN A 218 21.65 5.79 3.75
C GLN A 218 22.55 5.16 4.80
N ALA A 219 22.24 3.96 5.26
CA ALA A 219 23.00 3.27 6.30
C ALA A 219 23.74 2.01 5.79
N GLY A 220 23.63 1.69 4.51
CA GLY A 220 24.27 0.50 3.93
C GLY A 220 23.74 -0.82 4.49
N ILE A 221 22.56 -0.81 5.10
CA ILE A 221 21.89 -2.00 5.62
C ILE A 221 21.54 -2.92 4.44
N LYS A 222 21.86 -4.20 4.55
CA LYS A 222 21.56 -5.18 3.52
C LYS A 222 20.31 -6.00 3.90
N PRO A 223 19.63 -6.64 2.93
CA PRO A 223 18.50 -7.53 3.22
C PRO A 223 18.81 -8.65 4.20
N ASP A 224 20.05 -9.17 4.15
CA ASP A 224 20.58 -10.23 5.00
C ASP A 224 21.26 -9.71 6.28
N SER A 225 21.31 -8.39 6.49
CA SER A 225 21.79 -7.81 7.76
C SER A 225 20.90 -8.30 8.90
N VAL A 226 21.55 -8.84 9.93
CA VAL A 226 20.87 -9.35 11.13
C VAL A 226 20.76 -8.26 12.18
N ILE A 227 19.53 -7.99 12.62
CA ILE A 227 19.25 -7.02 13.67
C ILE A 227 18.75 -7.78 14.91
N SER A 228 19.44 -7.58 16.02
CA SER A 228 19.02 -8.12 17.31
C SER A 228 17.96 -7.23 17.96
N TYR A 229 17.04 -7.84 18.68
CA TYR A 229 15.93 -7.14 19.35
C TYR A 229 15.44 -7.92 20.56
N ARG A 230 14.54 -7.33 21.33
CA ARG A 230 13.84 -7.95 22.47
C ARG A 230 12.35 -7.67 22.45
N GLY A 231 11.59 -8.52 23.09
CA GLY A 231 10.13 -8.47 23.11
C GLY A 231 9.49 -9.25 21.96
N GLY A 232 8.16 -9.22 21.89
CA GLY A 232 7.41 -9.88 20.81
C GLY A 232 7.61 -9.16 19.47
N THR A 233 7.39 -9.89 18.38
CA THR A 233 7.52 -9.38 17.00
C THR A 233 6.75 -8.08 16.75
N TYR A 234 5.59 -7.91 17.39
CA TYR A 234 4.74 -6.74 17.22
C TYR A 234 4.83 -5.72 18.35
N THR A 235 5.69 -5.97 19.35
CA THR A 235 5.85 -5.10 20.52
C THR A 235 6.90 -4.03 20.26
N LEU A 236 6.52 -2.75 20.38
CA LEU A 236 7.45 -1.63 20.33
C LEU A 236 7.03 -0.59 21.36
N ASN A 237 7.80 -0.51 22.45
CA ASN A 237 7.55 0.32 23.61
C ASN A 237 8.83 1.06 24.03
N GLU A 238 8.74 1.93 25.03
CA GLU A 238 9.86 2.70 25.57
C GLU A 238 11.03 1.83 26.07
N TRP A 239 10.76 0.60 26.51
CA TRP A 239 11.81 -0.29 27.01
C TRP A 239 12.57 -1.06 25.92
N ASN A 240 12.11 -1.08 24.65
CA ASN A 240 12.72 -1.88 23.57
C ASN A 240 12.95 -1.14 22.24
N TYR A 241 12.76 0.17 22.18
CA TYR A 241 12.94 0.95 20.97
C TYR A 241 14.41 1.29 20.66
N ILE A 242 15.29 1.20 21.66
CA ILE A 242 16.75 1.35 21.49
C ILE A 242 17.40 -0.03 21.54
N PRO A 243 18.32 -0.36 20.61
CA PRO A 243 19.12 -1.58 20.67
C PRO A 243 19.93 -1.67 21.97
N ASP A 244 19.96 -2.87 22.55
CA ASP A 244 20.74 -3.18 23.74
C ASP A 244 21.38 -4.56 23.59
N ALA A 245 22.69 -4.60 23.32
CA ALA A 245 23.43 -5.83 23.05
C ALA A 245 23.40 -6.85 24.21
N ARG A 246 23.15 -6.41 25.45
CA ARG A 246 23.05 -7.29 26.62
C ARG A 246 21.66 -7.89 26.80
N ARG A 247 20.60 -7.23 26.29
CA ARG A 247 19.20 -7.60 26.49
C ARG A 247 18.52 -8.13 25.24
N ASP A 248 19.00 -7.77 24.05
CA ASP A 248 18.44 -8.20 22.78
C ASP A 248 18.87 -9.65 22.48
N ARG A 249 17.99 -10.61 22.80
CA ARG A 249 18.24 -12.06 22.69
C ARG A 249 17.63 -12.71 21.46
N GLN A 250 16.81 -11.98 20.73
CA GLN A 250 16.21 -12.43 19.49
C GLN A 250 16.90 -11.69 18.33
N SER A 251 16.89 -12.29 17.16
CA SER A 251 17.43 -11.65 15.96
C SER A 251 16.74 -12.17 14.72
N MET A 252 16.69 -11.36 13.68
CA MET A 252 16.27 -11.78 12.34
C MET A 252 16.91 -10.90 11.28
N THR A 253 16.89 -11.36 10.03
CA THR A 253 17.32 -10.54 8.91
C THR A 253 16.36 -9.39 8.65
N VAL A 254 16.82 -8.31 8.04
CA VAL A 254 15.93 -7.19 7.66
C VAL A 254 14.85 -7.64 6.68
N ALA A 255 15.18 -8.56 5.77
CA ALA A 255 14.22 -9.14 4.85
C ALA A 255 13.11 -9.92 5.58
N ASP A 256 13.47 -10.79 6.54
CA ASP A 256 12.50 -11.52 7.35
C ASP A 256 11.68 -10.56 8.23
N ALA A 257 12.32 -9.53 8.77
CA ALA A 257 11.65 -8.52 9.60
C ALA A 257 10.59 -7.73 8.80
N LEU A 258 10.87 -7.42 7.53
CA LEU A 258 9.88 -6.81 6.64
C LEU A 258 8.74 -7.79 6.35
N GLY A 259 9.06 -9.03 5.96
CA GLY A 259 8.07 -10.05 5.64
C GLY A 259 7.17 -10.43 6.83
N ARG A 260 7.72 -10.43 8.05
CA ARG A 260 6.99 -10.71 9.30
C ARG A 260 6.45 -9.45 9.98
N SER A 261 6.68 -8.28 9.40
CA SER A 261 6.27 -6.99 9.96
C SER A 261 6.79 -6.73 11.40
N CYS A 262 8.05 -7.09 11.68
CA CYS A 262 8.65 -7.00 13.00
C CYS A 262 8.85 -5.55 13.44
N ASN A 263 8.07 -5.08 14.42
CA ASN A 263 8.13 -3.70 14.90
C ASN A 263 9.46 -3.35 15.57
N PRO A 264 10.02 -4.19 16.51
CA PRO A 264 11.29 -3.85 17.15
C PRO A 264 12.44 -3.66 16.17
N VAL A 265 12.57 -4.52 15.16
CA VAL A 265 13.63 -4.39 14.15
C VAL A 265 13.52 -3.07 13.40
N PHE A 266 12.32 -2.72 12.94
CA PHE A 266 12.08 -1.45 12.24
C PHE A 266 12.22 -0.24 13.16
N GLY A 267 11.83 -0.37 14.43
CA GLY A 267 12.11 0.62 15.46
C GLY A 267 13.61 0.86 15.64
N HIS A 268 14.41 -0.21 15.68
CA HIS A 268 15.88 -0.13 15.76
C HIS A 268 16.50 0.47 14.50
N LEU A 269 15.96 0.19 13.30
CA LEU A 269 16.40 0.88 12.09
C LEU A 269 16.19 2.39 12.20
N GLY A 270 15.02 2.83 12.70
CA GLY A 270 14.73 4.24 12.95
C GLY A 270 15.63 4.87 13.99
N SER A 271 15.78 4.24 15.17
CA SER A 271 16.47 4.84 16.30
C SER A 271 17.99 4.81 16.21
N ARG A 272 18.58 3.86 15.46
CA ARG A 272 20.03 3.67 15.42
C ARG A 272 20.67 4.09 14.09
N TYR A 273 19.99 3.90 12.98
CA TYR A 273 20.59 4.02 11.66
C TYR A 273 20.03 5.18 10.84
N LEU A 274 18.88 5.71 11.24
CA LEU A 274 18.21 6.81 10.56
C LEU A 274 18.05 8.01 11.51
N ASN A 275 17.62 9.12 10.93
CA ASN A 275 17.15 10.29 11.68
C ASN A 275 15.86 10.82 11.03
N GLY A 276 15.22 11.79 11.69
CA GLY A 276 13.96 12.34 11.22
C GLY A 276 14.06 12.95 9.82
N SER A 277 15.15 13.67 9.54
CA SER A 277 15.36 14.34 8.24
C SER A 277 15.54 13.32 7.10
N ILE A 278 16.27 12.22 7.34
CA ILE A 278 16.42 11.14 6.35
C ILE A 278 15.06 10.48 6.12
N LEU A 279 14.35 10.10 7.16
CA LEU A 279 13.07 9.42 7.02
C LEU A 279 12.02 10.34 6.35
N GLN A 280 12.03 11.64 6.65
CA GLN A 280 11.19 12.63 5.98
C GLN A 280 11.51 12.74 4.48
N LYS A 281 12.81 12.78 4.12
CA LYS A 281 13.25 12.77 2.72
C LYS A 281 12.70 11.55 1.98
N TYR A 282 12.81 10.36 2.57
CA TYR A 282 12.32 9.13 1.95
C TYR A 282 10.79 9.09 1.88
N ALA A 283 10.08 9.52 2.91
CA ALA A 283 8.64 9.69 2.84
C ALA A 283 8.25 10.57 1.64
N HIS A 284 8.95 11.68 1.42
CA HIS A 284 8.72 12.56 0.30
C HIS A 284 9.03 11.91 -1.07
N LEU A 285 10.13 11.15 -1.18
CA LEU A 285 10.47 10.38 -2.39
C LEU A 285 9.42 9.32 -2.72
N PHE A 286 8.79 8.73 -1.72
CA PHE A 286 7.68 7.78 -1.89
C PHE A 286 6.32 8.45 -2.12
N GLY A 287 6.26 9.79 -2.25
CA GLY A 287 5.05 10.53 -2.62
C GLY A 287 4.25 11.09 -1.44
N PHE A 288 4.66 10.90 -0.19
CA PHE A 288 4.01 11.56 0.95
C PHE A 288 4.26 13.08 0.92
N ASN A 289 3.27 13.85 1.37
CA ASN A 289 3.27 15.31 1.37
C ASN A 289 3.40 15.90 -0.05
N ARG A 290 2.98 15.16 -1.06
CA ARG A 290 2.96 15.57 -2.47
C ARG A 290 1.64 15.18 -3.11
N SER A 291 1.23 15.92 -4.13
CA SER A 291 0.14 15.50 -4.99
C SER A 291 0.59 14.34 -5.89
N ILE A 292 -0.25 13.33 -6.00
CA ILE A 292 -0.10 12.25 -6.98
C ILE A 292 -0.93 12.63 -8.20
N ASP A 293 -0.30 12.60 -9.37
CA ASP A 293 -0.95 12.97 -10.61
C ASP A 293 -1.86 11.82 -11.11
N LEU A 294 -3.14 11.94 -10.79
CA LEU A 294 -4.22 11.07 -11.24
C LEU A 294 -5.27 11.96 -11.95
N GLU A 295 -6.01 11.40 -12.89
CA GLU A 295 -7.03 12.14 -13.63
C GLU A 295 -8.18 12.62 -12.75
N VAL A 296 -8.46 11.93 -11.64
CA VAL A 296 -9.46 12.32 -10.64
C VAL A 296 -8.83 12.99 -9.42
N PRO A 297 -9.59 13.83 -8.68
CA PRO A 297 -9.08 14.43 -7.46
C PRO A 297 -8.64 13.38 -6.44
N LEU A 298 -7.38 13.44 -6.02
CA LEU A 298 -6.78 12.55 -5.03
C LEU A 298 -6.14 13.38 -3.92
N PRO A 299 -6.64 13.31 -2.67
CA PRO A 299 -6.00 13.97 -1.55
C PRO A 299 -4.57 13.46 -1.32
N SER A 300 -3.66 14.37 -1.00
CA SER A 300 -2.27 14.00 -0.71
C SER A 300 -2.16 13.20 0.59
N SER A 301 -1.46 12.08 0.53
CA SER A 301 -1.06 11.34 1.72
C SER A 301 -0.04 12.13 2.54
N GLN A 302 -0.11 12.03 3.86
CA GLN A 302 0.66 12.88 4.78
C GLN A 302 1.61 12.04 5.61
N ALA A 303 2.81 12.55 5.84
CA ALA A 303 3.77 12.00 6.79
C ALA A 303 4.41 13.13 7.60
N SER A 304 4.11 13.15 8.90
CA SER A 304 4.77 14.02 9.87
C SER A 304 5.80 13.20 10.62
N ILE A 305 7.07 13.43 10.30
CA ILE A 305 8.17 12.64 10.86
C ILE A 305 8.78 13.38 12.07
N PRO A 306 8.82 12.77 13.26
CA PRO A 306 9.42 13.35 14.46
C PRO A 306 10.91 13.64 14.25
N GLN A 307 11.36 14.84 14.68
CA GLN A 307 12.75 15.29 14.54
C GLN A 307 13.54 15.17 15.85
N GLU A 308 12.90 15.31 17.00
CA GLU A 308 13.56 15.43 18.30
C GLU A 308 13.41 14.18 19.16
N SER A 309 12.27 13.49 19.08
CA SER A 309 11.99 12.30 19.90
C SER A 309 12.46 11.03 19.20
N LEU A 310 13.50 10.41 19.73
CA LEU A 310 14.02 9.15 19.22
C LEU A 310 13.01 8.00 19.38
N TYR A 311 12.18 8.02 20.43
CA TYR A 311 11.11 7.06 20.62
C TYR A 311 10.02 7.19 19.55
N GLU A 312 9.54 8.40 19.31
CA GLU A 312 8.53 8.63 18.28
C GLU A 312 9.08 8.37 16.87
N LEU A 313 10.35 8.70 16.60
CA LEU A 313 11.01 8.32 15.35
C LEU A 313 11.07 6.80 15.17
N SER A 314 11.43 6.07 16.21
CA SER A 314 11.42 4.61 16.23
C SER A 314 10.04 4.03 15.92
N ARG A 315 9.00 4.57 16.55
CA ARG A 315 7.60 4.20 16.29
C ARG A 315 7.20 4.49 14.85
N THR A 316 7.53 5.68 14.35
CA THR A 316 7.21 6.09 12.97
C THR A 316 7.91 5.19 11.95
N ALA A 317 9.18 4.84 12.17
CA ALA A 317 9.92 3.91 11.33
C ALA A 317 9.27 2.51 11.27
N ALA A 318 8.59 2.09 12.34
CA ALA A 318 7.82 0.85 12.39
C ALA A 318 6.38 0.98 11.85
N GLY A 319 5.96 2.18 11.43
CA GLY A 319 4.66 2.43 10.82
C GLY A 319 3.58 2.96 11.78
N PHE A 320 3.95 3.38 12.96
CA PHE A 320 3.06 4.11 13.88
C PHE A 320 3.16 5.63 13.66
N GLY A 321 2.45 6.41 14.47
CA GLY A 321 2.52 7.87 14.42
C GLY A 321 1.67 8.50 13.31
N GLU A 322 2.01 9.75 12.98
CA GLU A 322 1.20 10.59 12.09
C GLU A 322 1.60 10.40 10.61
N VAL A 323 1.42 9.17 10.12
CA VAL A 323 1.59 8.83 8.70
C VAL A 323 0.26 8.34 8.15
N ARG A 324 -0.32 9.12 7.24
CA ARG A 324 -1.64 8.87 6.64
C ARG A 324 -1.50 8.62 5.14
N ILE A 325 -2.25 7.65 4.63
CA ILE A 325 -2.16 7.22 3.23
C ILE A 325 -3.54 6.94 2.64
N SER A 326 -3.69 7.20 1.34
CA SER A 326 -4.86 6.71 0.59
C SER A 326 -4.60 5.31 0.03
N PRO A 327 -5.64 4.49 -0.18
CA PRO A 327 -5.52 3.18 -0.83
C PRO A 327 -4.88 3.27 -2.23
N VAL A 328 -5.21 4.29 -3.02
CA VAL A 328 -4.57 4.53 -4.33
C VAL A 328 -3.07 4.76 -4.17
N HIS A 329 -2.64 5.60 -3.22
CA HIS A 329 -1.21 5.84 -2.99
C HIS A 329 -0.49 4.58 -2.50
N ALA A 330 -1.14 3.80 -1.64
CA ALA A 330 -0.61 2.50 -1.21
C ALA A 330 -0.37 1.56 -2.40
N ALA A 331 -1.32 1.52 -3.35
CA ALA A 331 -1.17 0.75 -4.60
C ALA A 331 0.00 1.26 -5.46
N VAL A 332 0.21 2.58 -5.56
CA VAL A 332 1.35 3.18 -6.28
C VAL A 332 2.69 2.76 -5.66
N ILE A 333 2.82 2.84 -4.33
CA ILE A 333 4.04 2.41 -3.61
C ILE A 333 4.31 0.93 -3.89
N MET A 334 3.30 0.08 -3.74
CA MET A 334 3.47 -1.35 -3.93
C MET A 334 3.67 -1.74 -5.40
N SER A 335 3.10 -0.97 -6.33
CA SER A 335 3.43 -1.10 -7.76
C SER A 335 4.91 -0.78 -8.03
N GLY A 336 5.45 0.25 -7.38
CA GLY A 336 6.89 0.55 -7.42
C GLY A 336 7.74 -0.62 -6.94
N VAL A 337 7.34 -1.26 -5.83
CA VAL A 337 8.00 -2.48 -5.33
C VAL A 337 7.95 -3.60 -6.37
N ALA A 338 6.78 -3.89 -6.93
CA ALA A 338 6.59 -4.94 -7.93
C ALA A 338 7.29 -4.64 -9.28
N ASN A 339 7.49 -3.36 -9.60
CA ASN A 339 8.11 -2.88 -10.84
C ASN A 339 9.62 -2.56 -10.68
N GLY A 340 10.28 -3.20 -9.72
CA GLY A 340 11.72 -3.09 -9.52
C GLY A 340 12.20 -1.72 -9.04
N GLY A 341 11.37 -0.99 -8.30
CA GLY A 341 11.64 0.31 -7.70
C GLY A 341 11.09 1.50 -8.49
N LEU A 342 10.51 1.28 -9.67
CA LEU A 342 9.92 2.33 -10.48
C LEU A 342 8.44 2.49 -10.16
N MET A 343 8.08 3.51 -9.40
CA MET A 343 6.68 3.85 -9.11
C MET A 343 6.03 4.38 -10.40
N PRO A 344 4.99 3.71 -10.91
CA PRO A 344 4.28 4.21 -12.07
C PRO A 344 3.39 5.39 -11.70
N ARG A 345 3.13 6.27 -12.66
CA ARG A 345 2.05 7.23 -12.54
C ARG A 345 0.71 6.47 -12.58
N PRO A 346 -0.18 6.62 -11.59
CA PRO A 346 -1.50 6.02 -11.66
C PRO A 346 -2.33 6.67 -12.77
N GLN A 347 -3.16 5.86 -13.43
CA GLN A 347 -4.06 6.35 -14.47
C GLN A 347 -5.36 5.56 -14.47
N MET A 348 -6.46 6.25 -14.71
CA MET A 348 -7.80 5.67 -14.84
C MET A 348 -8.38 5.88 -16.24
N VAL A 349 -7.94 6.89 -16.99
CA VAL A 349 -8.40 7.16 -18.34
C VAL A 349 -7.55 6.42 -19.35
N GLU A 350 -8.19 5.60 -20.19
CA GLU A 350 -7.55 4.89 -21.30
C GLU A 350 -7.52 5.77 -22.56
N LYS A 351 -8.66 6.37 -22.90
CA LYS A 351 -8.85 7.24 -24.09
C LYS A 351 -10.10 8.08 -23.98
N ILE A 352 -10.18 9.11 -24.83
CA ILE A 352 -11.33 9.97 -25.05
C ILE A 352 -11.74 9.90 -26.52
#